data_367b512230f3c64b23f3f117add8becb
#
_entry.id   367b512230f3c64b23f3f117add8becb
#
_cell.length_a   1.000
_cell.length_b   1.000
_cell.length_c   1.000
_cell.angle_alpha   90.00
_cell.angle_beta   90.00
_cell.angle_gamma   90.00
#
_symmetry.space_group_name_H-M   'P 1'
#
loop_
_entity.id
_entity.type
_entity.pdbx_description
1 polymer ?
#
loop_
_entity_poly.entity_id
_entity_poly.type
_entity_poly.pdbx_seq_one_letter_code
_entity_poly.pdbx_strand_id
1 'polypeptide(L)'
;MKSFNNIIYWYAVIALTVPNVALCFTEHLSTWAALANIVLPFGVYMALMSISRKPGKMVWWLFPIIFFAAFQIVLLYLFGKGVIAVDMFLNLVTTNPGEAMELLDNLIPGVASVFILYLPLLILGVVSIRSKKAPVLSSALRKRYALWASALAIVGCIFVATACLSRPSDNSQLDDHHAPHYSVLNDLYPVNVFYNLCLLYTSPSPRDYAASR
;
A
#
# COMPACT_ATOMS: atom_id res chain seq x y z
N MET A 1 -0.01 -31.72 -0.68
CA MET A 1 0.45 -30.93 0.48
C MET A 1 1.55 -29.89 0.15
N LYS A 2 2.40 -30.07 -0.87
CA LYS A 2 3.34 -29.00 -1.32
C LYS A 2 2.60 -27.73 -1.80
N SER A 3 1.32 -27.85 -2.17
CA SER A 3 0.46 -26.78 -2.66
C SER A 3 0.07 -25.75 -1.59
N PHE A 4 -0.11 -26.13 -0.32
CA PHE A 4 -0.70 -25.27 0.72
C PHE A 4 0.13 -24.01 1.00
N ASN A 5 1.44 -24.15 1.27
CA ASN A 5 2.30 -23.00 1.51
C ASN A 5 2.51 -22.15 0.23
N ASN A 6 2.39 -22.77 -0.93
CA ASN A 6 2.42 -22.06 -2.19
C ASN A 6 1.16 -21.23 -2.41
N ILE A 7 0.00 -21.74 -2.00
CA ILE A 7 -1.27 -20.99 -2.02
C ILE A 7 -1.16 -19.78 -1.09
N ILE A 8 -0.68 -19.94 0.15
CA ILE A 8 -0.50 -18.83 1.09
C ILE A 8 0.46 -17.79 0.52
N TYR A 9 1.55 -18.23 -0.10
CA TYR A 9 2.51 -17.34 -0.74
C TYR A 9 1.85 -16.44 -1.79
N TRP A 10 1.17 -17.05 -2.76
CA TRP A 10 0.51 -16.29 -3.84
C TRP A 10 -0.66 -15.47 -3.34
N TYR A 11 -1.44 -16.01 -2.41
CA TYR A 11 -2.55 -15.27 -1.82
C TYR A 11 -2.05 -14.00 -1.10
N ALA A 12 -0.96 -14.11 -0.32
CA ALA A 12 -0.37 -12.96 0.35
C ALA A 12 0.16 -11.92 -0.64
N VAL A 13 0.88 -12.34 -1.69
CA VAL A 13 1.40 -11.43 -2.73
C VAL A 13 0.25 -10.71 -3.43
N ILE A 14 -0.78 -11.43 -3.84
CA ILE A 14 -1.95 -10.84 -4.52
C ILE A 14 -2.69 -9.90 -3.58
N ALA A 15 -3.02 -10.33 -2.35
CA ALA A 15 -3.77 -9.52 -1.40
C ALA A 15 -3.06 -8.22 -1.03
N LEU A 16 -1.72 -8.25 -0.88
CA LEU A 16 -0.91 -7.05 -0.62
C LEU A 16 -0.82 -6.12 -1.83
N THR A 17 -1.02 -6.64 -3.05
CA THR A 17 -0.99 -5.81 -4.27
C THR A 17 -2.37 -5.18 -4.58
N VAL A 18 -3.46 -5.66 -3.98
CA VAL A 18 -4.82 -5.13 -4.22
C VAL A 18 -4.91 -3.62 -4.03
N PRO A 19 -4.37 -2.98 -2.96
CA PRO A 19 -4.43 -1.53 -2.81
C PRO A 19 -3.78 -0.77 -3.95
N ASN A 20 -2.65 -1.29 -4.47
CA ASN A 20 -1.94 -0.69 -5.59
C ASN A 20 -2.75 -0.74 -6.89
N VAL A 21 -3.41 -1.88 -7.13
CA VAL A 21 -4.33 -2.04 -8.28
C VAL A 21 -5.53 -1.10 -8.14
N ALA A 22 -6.11 -1.02 -6.94
CA ALA A 22 -7.24 -0.14 -6.67
C ALA A 22 -6.88 1.33 -6.94
N LEU A 23 -5.70 1.79 -6.48
CA LEU A 23 -5.19 3.15 -6.76
C LEU A 23 -5.09 3.46 -8.25
N CYS A 24 -4.73 2.50 -9.09
CA CYS A 24 -4.66 2.71 -10.54
C CYS A 24 -6.02 2.97 -11.19
N PHE A 25 -7.13 2.56 -10.56
CA PHE A 25 -8.48 2.79 -11.06
C PHE A 25 -9.12 4.06 -10.49
N THR A 26 -8.69 4.50 -9.32
CA THR A 26 -9.30 5.66 -8.62
C THR A 26 -8.55 6.96 -8.85
N GLU A 27 -7.25 6.87 -9.14
CA GLU A 27 -6.41 8.04 -9.39
C GLU A 27 -6.06 8.17 -10.88
N HIS A 28 -5.99 9.40 -11.35
CA HIS A 28 -5.53 9.73 -12.71
C HIS A 28 -4.00 9.62 -12.82
N LEU A 29 -3.49 8.39 -12.67
CA LEU A 29 -2.07 8.13 -12.80
C LEU A 29 -1.63 8.15 -14.26
N SER A 30 -0.42 8.64 -14.52
CA SER A 30 0.19 8.40 -15.83
C SER A 30 0.38 6.89 -16.06
N THR A 31 0.38 6.44 -17.31
CA THR A 31 0.53 5.01 -17.64
C THR A 31 1.79 4.41 -16.99
N TRP A 32 2.89 5.17 -16.98
CA TRP A 32 4.15 4.72 -16.37
C TRP A 32 4.07 4.64 -14.85
N ALA A 33 3.40 5.60 -14.20
CA ALA A 33 3.16 5.58 -12.75
C ALA A 33 2.22 4.42 -12.35
N ALA A 34 1.18 4.15 -13.12
CA ALA A 34 0.29 3.02 -12.88
C ALA A 34 1.01 1.67 -12.98
N LEU A 35 1.83 1.49 -14.03
CA LEU A 35 2.65 0.28 -14.19
C LEU A 35 3.67 0.15 -13.05
N ALA A 36 4.32 1.24 -12.67
CA ALA A 36 5.25 1.25 -11.53
C ALA A 36 4.55 0.85 -10.23
N ASN A 37 3.36 1.39 -9.98
CA ASN A 37 2.58 1.13 -8.76
C ASN A 37 2.08 -0.32 -8.64
N ILE A 38 1.99 -1.06 -9.73
CA ILE A 38 1.64 -2.49 -9.70
C ILE A 38 2.90 -3.35 -9.66
N VAL A 39 3.83 -3.13 -10.61
CA VAL A 39 4.95 -4.06 -10.85
C VAL A 39 5.98 -4.02 -9.73
N LEU A 40 6.32 -2.82 -9.24
CA LEU A 40 7.33 -2.67 -8.20
C LEU A 40 6.89 -3.30 -6.85
N PRO A 41 5.72 -2.95 -6.28
CA PRO A 41 5.26 -3.58 -5.04
C PRO A 41 5.04 -5.08 -5.18
N PHE A 42 4.51 -5.55 -6.30
CA PHE A 42 4.34 -6.97 -6.56
C PHE A 42 5.68 -7.71 -6.49
N GLY A 43 6.72 -7.18 -7.15
CA GLY A 43 8.08 -7.74 -7.07
C GLY A 43 8.64 -7.72 -5.65
N VAL A 44 8.46 -6.60 -4.93
CA VAL A 44 8.92 -6.46 -3.54
C VAL A 44 8.20 -7.46 -2.61
N TYR A 45 6.88 -7.60 -2.72
CA TYR A 45 6.13 -8.56 -1.89
C TYR A 45 6.51 -10.01 -2.22
N MET A 46 6.76 -10.34 -3.49
CA MET A 46 7.30 -11.65 -3.89
C MET A 46 8.67 -11.91 -3.25
N ALA A 47 9.56 -10.91 -3.25
CA ALA A 47 10.88 -11.02 -2.64
C ALA A 47 10.77 -11.26 -1.13
N LEU A 48 9.98 -10.43 -0.43
CA LEU A 48 9.77 -10.54 1.01
C LEU A 48 9.18 -11.90 1.40
N MET A 49 8.14 -12.35 0.69
CA MET A 49 7.54 -13.66 0.95
C MET A 49 8.50 -14.83 0.67
N SER A 50 9.52 -14.64 -0.19
CA SER A 50 10.54 -15.67 -0.50
C SER A 50 11.60 -15.81 0.58
N ILE A 51 11.73 -14.88 1.53
CA ILE A 51 12.74 -14.91 2.60
C ILE A 51 12.51 -16.11 3.52
N SER A 52 11.28 -16.38 3.90
CA SER A 52 10.96 -17.45 4.85
C SER A 52 10.65 -18.77 4.17
N ARG A 53 11.07 -19.88 4.83
CA ARG A 53 10.65 -21.23 4.44
C ARG A 53 9.18 -21.49 4.72
N LYS A 54 8.57 -20.77 5.70
CA LYS A 54 7.16 -20.85 6.06
C LYS A 54 6.52 -19.51 5.74
N PRO A 55 5.73 -19.39 4.66
CA PRO A 55 5.07 -18.13 4.26
C PRO A 55 4.20 -17.53 5.37
N GLY A 56 3.56 -18.35 6.19
CA GLY A 56 2.77 -17.88 7.32
C GLY A 56 3.54 -17.01 8.31
N LYS A 57 4.83 -17.27 8.54
CA LYS A 57 5.67 -16.38 9.38
C LYS A 57 5.84 -15.01 8.75
N MET A 58 6.02 -14.96 7.43
CA MET A 58 6.14 -13.69 6.71
C MET A 58 4.84 -12.90 6.72
N VAL A 59 3.69 -13.56 6.58
CA VAL A 59 2.38 -12.90 6.70
C VAL A 59 2.27 -12.14 8.03
N TRP A 60 2.65 -12.77 9.14
CA TRP A 60 2.61 -12.13 10.46
C TRP A 60 3.69 -11.06 10.63
N TRP A 61 4.86 -11.24 10.03
CA TRP A 61 5.90 -10.21 10.05
C TRP A 61 5.49 -8.98 9.22
N LEU A 62 4.75 -9.20 8.13
CA LEU A 62 4.19 -8.15 7.28
C LEU A 62 2.86 -7.59 7.80
N PHE A 63 2.41 -7.99 9.00
CA PHE A 63 1.15 -7.51 9.59
C PHE A 63 1.00 -5.97 9.58
N PRO A 64 2.03 -5.16 9.91
CA PRO A 64 1.92 -3.71 9.79
C PRO A 64 1.57 -3.24 8.38
N ILE A 65 2.16 -3.86 7.35
CA ILE A 65 1.88 -3.52 5.95
C ILE A 65 0.47 -3.96 5.57
N ILE A 66 0.02 -5.13 6.05
CA ILE A 66 -1.36 -5.61 5.88
C ILE A 66 -2.36 -4.64 6.52
N PHE A 67 -2.04 -4.14 7.71
CA PHE A 67 -2.87 -3.16 8.40
C PHE A 67 -3.00 -1.86 7.59
N PHE A 68 -1.90 -1.31 7.09
CA PHE A 68 -1.94 -0.13 6.23
C PHE A 68 -2.64 -0.40 4.89
N ALA A 69 -2.50 -1.60 4.32
CA ALA A 69 -3.22 -2.00 3.12
C ALA A 69 -4.74 -2.05 3.35
N ALA A 70 -5.16 -2.60 4.50
CA ALA A 70 -6.56 -2.61 4.91
C ALA A 70 -7.09 -1.18 5.10
N PHE A 71 -6.32 -0.34 5.78
CA PHE A 71 -6.66 1.07 6.01
C PHE A 71 -6.79 1.84 4.70
N GLN A 72 -5.86 1.64 3.75
CA GLN A 72 -5.90 2.24 2.42
C GLN A 72 -7.19 1.86 1.65
N ILE A 73 -7.61 0.60 1.68
CA ILE A 73 -8.84 0.15 1.00
C ILE A 73 -10.07 0.80 1.63
N VAL A 74 -10.12 0.90 2.95
CA VAL A 74 -11.24 1.55 3.66
C VAL A 74 -11.32 3.03 3.30
N LEU A 75 -10.20 3.75 3.31
CA LEU A 75 -10.17 5.17 2.95
C LEU A 75 -10.56 5.39 1.49
N LEU A 76 -10.10 4.53 0.60
CA LEU A 76 -10.45 4.57 -0.81
C LEU A 76 -11.95 4.38 -1.03
N TYR A 77 -12.55 3.48 -0.26
CA TYR A 77 -13.99 3.26 -0.28
C TYR A 77 -14.77 4.48 0.22
N LEU A 78 -14.33 5.09 1.33
CA LEU A 78 -15.03 6.23 1.96
C LEU A 78 -14.92 7.52 1.14
N PHE A 79 -13.75 7.82 0.63
CA PHE A 79 -13.47 9.12 0.03
C PHE A 79 -13.44 9.09 -1.51
N GLY A 80 -13.49 7.91 -2.12
CA GLY A 80 -13.42 7.75 -3.58
C GLY A 80 -12.11 8.20 -4.22
N LYS A 81 -11.17 8.66 -3.39
CA LYS A 81 -9.81 9.07 -3.79
C LYS A 81 -8.81 8.19 -3.06
N GLY A 82 -7.83 7.69 -3.80
CA GLY A 82 -6.98 6.65 -3.29
C GLY A 82 -5.70 7.12 -2.63
N VAL A 83 -5.31 8.37 -2.84
CA VAL A 83 -4.14 8.93 -2.17
C VAL A 83 -4.53 9.41 -0.79
N ILE A 84 -3.90 8.82 0.23
CA ILE A 84 -4.06 9.30 1.61
C ILE A 84 -3.41 10.68 1.68
N ALA A 85 -4.22 11.72 1.52
CA ALA A 85 -3.76 13.09 1.66
C ALA A 85 -3.63 13.46 3.14
N VAL A 86 -2.78 14.43 3.44
CA VAL A 86 -2.60 14.99 4.78
C VAL A 86 -3.95 15.42 5.38
N ASP A 87 -4.83 16.01 4.56
CA ASP A 87 -6.15 16.46 4.94
C ASP A 87 -7.06 15.33 5.44
N MET A 88 -6.89 14.10 4.92
CA MET A 88 -7.66 12.94 5.39
C MET A 88 -7.26 12.54 6.83
N PHE A 89 -5.97 12.64 7.17
CA PHE A 89 -5.50 12.43 8.54
C PHE A 89 -6.01 13.53 9.47
N LEU A 90 -5.98 14.78 9.03
CA LEU A 90 -6.50 15.91 9.78
C LEU A 90 -8.00 15.75 10.02
N ASN A 91 -8.77 15.44 8.98
CA ASN A 91 -10.20 15.21 9.09
C ASN A 91 -10.52 14.07 10.06
N LEU A 92 -9.78 12.94 9.99
CA LEU A 92 -9.98 11.83 10.90
C LEU A 92 -9.75 12.21 12.37
N VAL A 93 -8.75 13.04 12.65
CA VAL A 93 -8.41 13.49 14.02
C VAL A 93 -9.35 14.57 14.53
N THR A 94 -9.89 15.41 13.63
CA THR A 94 -10.74 16.56 13.98
C THR A 94 -12.24 16.27 13.84
N THR A 95 -12.64 15.10 13.35
CA THR A 95 -14.03 14.71 13.12
C THR A 95 -14.80 14.69 14.44
N ASN A 96 -15.96 15.37 14.44
CA ASN A 96 -16.88 15.39 15.56
C ASN A 96 -17.52 13.99 15.75
N PRO A 97 -17.77 13.52 16.98
CA PRO A 97 -18.43 12.23 17.24
C PRO A 97 -19.74 12.00 16.48
N GLY A 98 -20.51 13.06 16.22
CA GLY A 98 -21.75 12.97 15.42
C GLY A 98 -21.50 12.63 13.95
N GLU A 99 -20.53 13.29 13.33
CA GLU A 99 -20.10 13.03 11.95
C GLU A 99 -19.45 11.66 11.82
N ALA A 100 -18.70 11.22 12.86
CA ALA A 100 -18.09 9.91 12.91
C ALA A 100 -19.14 8.78 12.89
N MET A 101 -20.29 8.97 13.55
CA MET A 101 -21.39 7.99 13.54
C MET A 101 -22.06 7.88 12.16
N GLU A 102 -22.26 8.98 11.46
CA GLU A 102 -22.80 8.97 10.08
C GLU A 102 -21.82 8.31 9.09
N LEU A 103 -20.51 8.52 9.27
CA LEU A 103 -19.49 7.83 8.50
C LEU A 103 -19.46 6.32 8.77
N LEU A 104 -19.79 5.87 9.99
CA LEU A 104 -19.77 4.46 10.37
C LEU A 104 -20.78 3.63 9.54
N ASP A 105 -21.96 4.14 9.23
CA ASP A 105 -22.94 3.43 8.41
C ASP A 105 -22.43 3.19 6.98
N ASN A 106 -21.67 4.14 6.44
CA ASN A 106 -21.04 4.02 5.14
C ASN A 106 -19.73 3.19 5.17
N LEU A 107 -19.16 2.97 6.36
CA LEU A 107 -17.90 2.24 6.56
C LEU A 107 -18.07 0.72 6.43
N ILE A 108 -19.25 0.19 6.73
CA ILE A 108 -19.52 -1.26 6.82
C ILE A 108 -19.07 -2.04 5.57
N PRO A 109 -19.41 -1.64 4.33
CA PRO A 109 -18.99 -2.40 3.15
C PRO A 109 -17.47 -2.35 2.93
N GLY A 110 -16.83 -1.21 3.21
CA GLY A 110 -15.37 -1.06 3.13
C GLY A 110 -14.66 -2.00 4.11
N VAL A 111 -15.10 -2.01 5.36
CA VAL A 111 -14.57 -2.90 6.41
C VAL A 111 -14.85 -4.37 6.06
N ALA A 112 -16.05 -4.69 5.57
CA ALA A 112 -16.38 -6.06 5.15
C ALA A 112 -15.45 -6.56 4.04
N SER A 113 -15.13 -5.73 3.05
CA SER A 113 -14.20 -6.08 1.97
C SER A 113 -12.79 -6.39 2.50
N VAL A 114 -12.32 -5.61 3.47
CA VAL A 114 -11.03 -5.82 4.15
C VAL A 114 -11.02 -7.14 4.93
N PHE A 115 -12.10 -7.42 5.68
CA PHE A 115 -12.21 -8.68 6.40
C PHE A 115 -12.22 -9.89 5.46
N ILE A 116 -12.96 -9.83 4.36
CA ILE A 116 -13.01 -10.89 3.34
C ILE A 116 -11.62 -11.12 2.73
N LEU A 117 -10.85 -10.06 2.51
CA LEU A 117 -9.53 -10.15 1.85
C LEU A 117 -8.42 -10.59 2.81
N TYR A 118 -8.32 -9.98 4.00
CA TYR A 118 -7.15 -10.16 4.87
C TYR A 118 -7.37 -11.14 6.02
N LEU A 119 -8.59 -11.32 6.52
CA LEU A 119 -8.84 -12.25 7.62
C LEU A 119 -8.51 -13.71 7.26
N PRO A 120 -8.92 -14.23 6.08
CA PRO A 120 -8.52 -15.57 5.67
C PRO A 120 -7.00 -15.71 5.54
N LEU A 121 -6.30 -14.68 5.04
CA LEU A 121 -4.84 -14.66 4.93
C LEU A 121 -4.17 -14.82 6.30
N LEU A 122 -4.63 -14.06 7.31
CA LEU A 122 -4.10 -14.13 8.67
C LEU A 122 -4.37 -15.51 9.31
N ILE A 123 -5.58 -16.05 9.13
CA ILE A 123 -5.93 -17.39 9.63
C ILE A 123 -5.04 -18.46 8.98
N LEU A 124 -4.90 -18.45 7.68
CA LEU A 124 -4.01 -19.37 6.94
C LEU A 124 -2.55 -19.22 7.39
N GLY A 125 -2.12 -17.98 7.69
CA GLY A 125 -0.81 -17.69 8.28
C GLY A 125 -0.61 -18.45 9.61
N VAL A 126 -1.57 -18.37 10.54
CA VAL A 126 -1.54 -19.09 11.82
C VAL A 126 -1.50 -20.60 11.61
N VAL A 127 -2.36 -21.11 10.73
CA VAL A 127 -2.42 -22.54 10.41
C VAL A 127 -1.07 -23.03 9.86
N SER A 128 -0.44 -22.25 8.96
CA SER A 128 0.90 -22.57 8.42
C SER A 128 1.98 -22.61 9.50
N ILE A 129 1.92 -21.71 10.49
CA ILE A 129 2.91 -21.67 11.57
C ILE A 129 2.72 -22.86 12.53
N ARG A 130 1.47 -23.13 12.95
CA ARG A 130 1.16 -24.17 13.93
C ARG A 130 1.30 -25.58 13.38
N SER A 131 1.07 -25.77 12.09
CA SER A 131 1.17 -27.08 11.47
C SER A 131 2.63 -27.56 11.40
N LYS A 132 2.95 -28.55 12.24
CA LYS A 132 4.26 -29.24 12.19
C LYS A 132 4.45 -30.05 10.89
N LYS A 133 3.34 -30.48 10.28
CA LYS A 133 3.31 -31.28 9.04
C LYS A 133 3.20 -30.44 7.77
N ALA A 134 3.06 -29.11 7.87
CA ALA A 134 3.02 -28.26 6.68
C ALA A 134 4.35 -28.31 5.93
N PRO A 135 4.34 -28.72 4.66
CA PRO A 135 5.58 -28.81 3.87
C PRO A 135 6.20 -27.43 3.74
N VAL A 136 7.47 -27.35 4.05
CA VAL A 136 8.28 -26.12 3.90
C VAL A 136 8.43 -25.80 2.43
N LEU A 137 8.41 -24.52 2.05
CA LEU A 137 8.71 -24.10 0.69
C LEU A 137 10.13 -24.52 0.32
N SER A 138 10.30 -25.30 -0.76
CA SER A 138 11.60 -25.83 -1.14
C SER A 138 12.59 -24.70 -1.46
N SER A 139 13.85 -24.91 -1.16
CA SER A 139 14.92 -23.93 -1.43
C SER A 139 14.99 -23.55 -2.91
N ALA A 140 14.77 -24.52 -3.80
CA ALA A 140 14.77 -24.28 -5.24
C ALA A 140 13.62 -23.36 -5.69
N LEU A 141 12.40 -23.58 -5.17
CA LEU A 141 11.26 -22.70 -5.46
C LEU A 141 11.48 -21.29 -4.92
N ARG A 142 11.99 -21.16 -3.70
CA ARG A 142 12.30 -19.85 -3.11
C ARG A 142 13.30 -19.06 -3.94
N LYS A 143 14.39 -19.71 -4.39
CA LYS A 143 15.39 -19.10 -5.27
C LYS A 143 14.76 -18.65 -6.60
N ARG A 144 13.89 -19.47 -7.19
CA ARG A 144 13.15 -19.10 -8.40
C ARG A 144 12.27 -17.88 -8.18
N TYR A 145 11.47 -17.88 -7.11
CA TYR A 145 10.60 -16.73 -6.80
C TYR A 145 11.41 -15.48 -6.49
N ALA A 146 12.52 -15.58 -5.76
CA ALA A 146 13.42 -14.47 -5.51
C ALA A 146 14.04 -13.91 -6.80
N LEU A 147 14.43 -14.77 -7.75
CA LEU A 147 14.94 -14.35 -9.05
C LEU A 147 13.88 -13.58 -9.87
N TRP A 148 12.66 -14.12 -9.97
CA TRP A 148 11.56 -13.43 -10.65
C TRP A 148 11.18 -12.13 -9.95
N ALA A 149 11.18 -12.13 -8.62
CA ALA A 149 10.92 -10.96 -7.80
C ALA A 149 11.94 -9.84 -8.04
N SER A 150 13.24 -10.19 -8.10
CA SER A 150 14.28 -9.19 -8.39
C SER A 150 14.17 -8.65 -9.81
N ALA A 151 13.86 -9.49 -10.80
CA ALA A 151 13.62 -9.03 -12.17
C ALA A 151 12.43 -8.06 -12.24
N LEU A 152 11.30 -8.40 -11.61
CA LEU A 152 10.12 -7.53 -11.55
C LEU A 152 10.41 -6.22 -10.79
N ALA A 153 11.15 -6.28 -9.69
CA ALA A 153 11.53 -5.07 -8.96
C ALA A 153 12.41 -4.14 -9.81
N ILE A 154 13.37 -4.67 -10.57
CA ILE A 154 14.20 -3.89 -11.49
C ILE A 154 13.32 -3.23 -12.58
N VAL A 155 12.40 -4.00 -13.20
CA VAL A 155 11.46 -3.46 -14.20
C VAL A 155 10.58 -2.37 -13.56
N GLY A 156 10.08 -2.60 -12.36
CA GLY A 156 9.31 -1.62 -11.60
C GLY A 156 10.09 -0.33 -11.32
N CYS A 157 11.37 -0.44 -10.96
CA CYS A 157 12.25 0.74 -10.79
C CYS A 157 12.45 1.50 -12.11
N ILE A 158 12.56 0.80 -13.24
CA ILE A 158 12.61 1.44 -14.56
C ILE A 158 11.33 2.22 -14.84
N PHE A 159 10.17 1.65 -14.53
CA PHE A 159 8.89 2.36 -14.68
C PHE A 159 8.78 3.59 -13.78
N VAL A 160 9.28 3.53 -12.53
CA VAL A 160 9.38 4.72 -11.66
C VAL A 160 10.27 5.78 -12.29
N ALA A 161 11.45 5.40 -12.77
CA ALA A 161 12.37 6.32 -13.41
C ALA A 161 11.75 6.97 -14.67
N THR A 162 11.08 6.18 -15.51
CA THR A 162 10.38 6.71 -16.70
C THR A 162 9.22 7.62 -16.31
N ALA A 163 8.46 7.30 -15.26
CA ALA A 163 7.40 8.16 -14.75
C ALA A 163 7.94 9.51 -14.26
N CYS A 164 9.09 9.51 -13.58
CA CYS A 164 9.77 10.73 -13.13
C CYS A 164 10.26 11.59 -14.32
N LEU A 165 10.82 10.95 -15.34
CA LEU A 165 11.37 11.64 -16.52
C LEU A 165 10.28 12.14 -17.49
N SER A 166 9.15 11.46 -17.54
CA SER A 166 8.03 11.80 -18.44
C SER A 166 7.12 12.90 -17.90
N ARG A 167 7.33 13.36 -16.67
CA ARG A 167 6.60 14.51 -16.13
C ARG A 167 7.16 15.79 -16.77
N PRO A 168 6.30 16.60 -17.43
CA PRO A 168 6.70 17.93 -17.86
C PRO A 168 7.19 18.68 -16.62
N SER A 169 8.35 19.31 -16.73
CA SER A 169 8.82 20.30 -15.76
C SER A 169 7.90 21.50 -15.89
N ASP A 170 6.80 21.48 -15.18
CA ASP A 170 5.83 22.59 -15.17
C ASP A 170 6.44 23.73 -14.33
N ASN A 171 7.36 24.47 -14.98
CA ASN A 171 7.94 25.69 -14.45
C ASN A 171 6.91 26.86 -14.40
N SER A 172 5.64 26.59 -14.70
CA SER A 172 4.57 27.59 -14.77
C SER A 172 3.79 27.78 -13.46
N GLN A 173 4.15 27.09 -12.38
CA GLN A 173 3.55 27.33 -11.06
C GLN A 173 4.54 27.98 -10.08
N LEU A 174 5.08 29.14 -10.49
CA LEU A 174 5.92 29.97 -9.61
C LEU A 174 5.11 30.83 -8.61
N ASP A 175 3.76 30.80 -8.64
CA ASP A 175 2.95 31.78 -7.92
C ASP A 175 2.00 31.23 -6.85
N ASP A 176 2.12 29.96 -6.44
CA ASP A 176 1.29 29.50 -5.32
C ASP A 176 2.16 28.77 -4.27
N HIS A 177 2.55 29.51 -3.24
CA HIS A 177 3.35 29.02 -2.09
C HIS A 177 2.64 27.91 -1.28
N HIS A 178 1.51 27.38 -1.74
CA HIS A 178 0.67 26.43 -1.03
C HIS A 178 0.28 25.19 -1.84
N ALA A 179 0.74 25.04 -3.09
CA ALA A 179 0.48 23.79 -3.83
C ALA A 179 1.35 22.66 -3.27
N PRO A 180 0.76 21.55 -2.80
CA PRO A 180 1.54 20.41 -2.34
C PRO A 180 2.37 19.90 -3.52
N HIS A 181 3.69 19.82 -3.34
CA HIS A 181 4.61 19.25 -4.31
C HIS A 181 4.14 17.83 -4.67
N TYR A 182 3.51 17.68 -5.83
CA TYR A 182 3.11 16.38 -6.36
C TYR A 182 4.38 15.55 -6.65
N SER A 183 4.67 14.62 -5.75
CA SER A 183 5.79 13.69 -5.90
C SER A 183 5.28 12.36 -6.45
N VAL A 184 6.08 11.68 -7.29
CA VAL A 184 5.83 10.29 -7.71
C VAL A 184 5.71 9.36 -6.50
N LEU A 185 6.35 9.72 -5.37
CA LEU A 185 6.24 8.99 -4.11
C LEU A 185 4.81 8.98 -3.55
N ASN A 186 4.01 10.01 -3.89
CA ASN A 186 2.61 10.09 -3.49
C ASN A 186 1.71 9.11 -4.28
N ASP A 187 2.14 8.71 -5.46
CA ASP A 187 1.41 7.80 -6.32
C ASP A 187 1.69 6.32 -6.00
N LEU A 188 2.73 6.04 -5.20
CA LEU A 188 3.23 4.69 -4.92
C LEU A 188 2.81 4.22 -3.52
N TYR A 189 1.87 3.28 -3.44
CA TYR A 189 1.55 2.61 -2.19
C TYR A 189 2.59 1.48 -1.90
N PRO A 190 3.11 1.28 -0.68
CA PRO A 190 2.78 1.95 0.58
C PRO A 190 3.61 3.22 0.89
N VAL A 191 4.46 3.67 -0.03
CA VAL A 191 5.36 4.81 0.17
C VAL A 191 4.57 6.09 0.42
N ASN A 192 3.42 6.27 -0.26
CA ASN A 192 2.53 7.41 -0.09
C ASN A 192 2.05 7.61 1.36
N VAL A 193 1.79 6.52 2.09
CA VAL A 193 1.37 6.59 3.50
C VAL A 193 2.46 7.22 4.36
N PHE A 194 3.68 6.72 4.22
CA PHE A 194 4.83 7.24 4.97
C PHE A 194 5.19 8.65 4.54
N TYR A 195 5.12 8.94 3.24
CA TYR A 195 5.38 10.27 2.70
C TYR A 195 4.40 11.31 3.26
N ASN A 196 3.10 11.03 3.20
CA ASN A 196 2.08 11.93 3.72
C ASN A 196 2.12 12.05 5.25
N LEU A 197 2.46 10.98 5.96
CA LEU A 197 2.68 11.04 7.40
C LEU A 197 3.87 11.96 7.75
N CYS A 198 4.96 11.88 7.00
CA CYS A 198 6.09 12.79 7.16
C CYS A 198 5.69 14.24 6.88
N LEU A 199 4.91 14.49 5.82
CA LEU A 199 4.41 15.84 5.50
C LEU A 199 3.53 16.40 6.62
N LEU A 200 2.69 15.59 7.25
CA LEU A 200 1.87 16.01 8.39
C LEU A 200 2.72 16.56 9.55
N TYR A 201 3.88 15.92 9.81
CA TYR A 201 4.78 16.37 10.87
C TYR A 201 5.69 17.55 10.48
N THR A 202 5.96 17.73 9.19
CA THR A 202 6.86 18.76 8.69
C THR A 202 6.14 20.01 8.18
N SER A 203 4.82 19.90 7.88
CA SER A 203 4.02 21.04 7.47
C SER A 203 3.80 21.98 8.65
N PRO A 204 4.03 23.30 8.48
CA PRO A 204 3.77 24.27 9.53
C PRO A 204 2.29 24.25 9.92
N SER A 205 2.02 24.26 11.22
CA SER A 205 0.66 24.24 11.72
C SER A 205 -0.09 25.53 11.35
N PRO A 206 -1.42 25.52 11.21
CA PRO A 206 -2.18 26.76 11.01
C PRO A 206 -1.94 27.81 12.10
N ARG A 207 -1.48 27.39 13.30
CA ARG A 207 -1.09 28.28 14.39
C ARG A 207 0.22 29.02 14.10
N ASP A 208 1.13 28.41 13.36
CA ASP A 208 2.42 29.02 13.04
C ASP A 208 2.23 30.17 12.03
N TYR A 209 1.22 30.06 11.15
CA TYR A 209 0.82 31.16 10.26
C TYR A 209 0.09 32.30 10.99
N ALA A 210 -0.64 32.00 12.05
CA ALA A 210 -1.31 33.03 12.86
C ALA A 210 -0.31 33.80 13.75
N ALA A 211 0.79 33.19 14.14
CA ALA A 211 1.82 33.82 14.96
C ALA A 211 2.83 34.68 14.15
N SER A 212 2.83 34.56 12.82
CA SER A 212 3.72 35.30 11.91
C SER A 212 3.10 36.58 11.33
N ARG A 213 1.89 36.92 11.76
CA ARG A 213 1.21 38.21 11.47
C ARG A 213 1.16 39.05 12.73
#